data_c37e02da16d82073fff57c074640f781
#
_entry.id   c37e02da16d82073fff57c074640f781
#
_cell.length_a   1.000
_cell.length_b   1.000
_cell.length_c   1.000
_cell.angle_alpha   90.00
_cell.angle_beta   90.00
_cell.angle_gamma   90.00
#
_symmetry.space_group_name_H-M   'P 1'
#
loop_
_entity.id
_entity.type
_entity.pdbx_description
1 polymer ?
#
loop_
_entity_poly.entity_id
_entity_poly.type
_entity_poly.pdbx_seq_one_letter_code
_entity_poly.pdbx_strand_id
1 'polypeptide(L)'
;QLSGGMRQRAALIRTLVLRPELLLLDEPFSALDYQTRLNVSNDIGTILRQEHKTAILVTHDLSEAISMGDRVIVLSHRPGTIRSIIPISFDPGLTPLEKRNDSHFKSYFNLIWKEFNQNE
;
A
#
# COMPACT_ATOMS: atom_id res chain seq x y z
N GLN A 1 9.12 -21.05 15.54
CA GLN A 1 9.93 -19.93 15.07
C GLN A 1 9.26 -19.28 13.85
N LEU A 2 8.97 -17.99 13.97
CA LEU A 2 8.25 -17.26 12.93
C LEU A 2 9.21 -16.65 11.91
N SER A 3 8.81 -16.68 10.62
CA SER A 3 9.52 -15.95 9.58
C SER A 3 9.34 -14.44 9.77
N GLY A 4 10.16 -13.63 9.08
CA GLY A 4 10.01 -12.18 9.10
C GLY A 4 8.63 -11.73 8.68
N GLY A 5 8.07 -12.37 7.63
CA GLY A 5 6.72 -12.06 7.16
C GLY A 5 5.65 -12.41 8.17
N MET A 6 5.79 -13.55 8.83
CA MET A 6 4.83 -13.97 9.86
C MET A 6 4.87 -13.03 11.06
N ARG A 7 6.05 -12.59 11.46
CA ARG A 7 6.18 -11.62 12.56
C ARG A 7 5.54 -10.28 12.21
N GLN A 8 5.78 -9.80 10.99
CA GLN A 8 5.22 -8.54 10.52
C GLN A 8 3.69 -8.61 10.47
N ARG A 9 3.16 -9.69 9.92
CA ARG A 9 1.72 -9.91 9.84
C ARG A 9 1.09 -9.97 11.22
N ALA A 10 1.71 -10.70 12.15
CA ALA A 10 1.21 -10.82 13.53
C ALA A 10 1.21 -9.45 14.24
N ALA A 11 2.24 -8.65 14.03
CA ALA A 11 2.33 -7.32 14.63
C ALA A 11 1.21 -6.41 14.10
N LEU A 12 0.94 -6.45 12.80
CA LEU A 12 -0.11 -5.64 12.19
C LEU A 12 -1.50 -6.09 12.64
N ILE A 13 -1.73 -7.39 12.74
CA ILE A 13 -3.00 -7.93 13.24
C ILE A 13 -3.21 -7.50 14.68
N ARG A 14 -2.17 -7.55 15.50
CA ARG A 14 -2.24 -7.10 16.89
C ARG A 14 -2.65 -5.64 16.98
N THR A 15 -2.10 -4.79 16.11
CA THR A 15 -2.47 -3.38 16.03
C THR A 15 -3.94 -3.23 15.70
N LEU A 16 -4.45 -4.04 14.75
CA LEU A 16 -5.85 -4.01 14.36
C LEU A 16 -6.79 -4.44 15.48
N VAL A 17 -6.37 -5.39 16.30
CA VAL A 17 -7.17 -5.85 17.44
C VAL A 17 -7.44 -4.72 18.44
N LEU A 18 -6.52 -3.76 18.54
CA LEU A 18 -6.72 -2.58 19.37
C LEU A 18 -7.74 -1.60 18.80
N ARG A 19 -8.24 -1.88 17.61
CA ARG A 19 -9.29 -1.12 16.92
C ARG A 19 -9.01 0.38 16.81
N PRO A 20 -7.83 0.79 16.32
CA PRO A 20 -7.57 2.21 16.11
C PRO A 20 -8.46 2.73 14.97
N GLU A 21 -8.84 4.00 15.06
CA GLU A 21 -9.59 4.65 13.98
C GLU A 21 -8.70 4.98 12.79
N LEU A 22 -7.44 5.27 13.06
CA LEU A 22 -6.45 5.61 12.05
C LEU A 22 -5.18 4.82 12.28
N LEU A 23 -4.69 4.18 11.23
CA LEU A 23 -3.44 3.44 11.24
C LEU A 23 -2.40 4.17 10.40
N LEU A 24 -1.21 4.34 10.94
CA LEU A 24 -0.08 4.86 10.19
C LEU A 24 0.94 3.74 9.99
N LEU A 25 1.15 3.36 8.74
CA LEU A 25 2.06 2.28 8.36
C LEU A 25 3.21 2.90 7.55
N ASP A 26 4.37 3.00 8.18
CA ASP A 26 5.55 3.61 7.56
C ASP A 26 6.50 2.52 7.11
N GLU A 27 6.58 2.31 5.79
CA GLU A 27 7.43 1.31 5.16
C GLU A 27 7.27 -0.07 5.81
N PRO A 28 6.02 -0.56 5.99
CA PRO A 28 5.79 -1.72 6.87
C PRO A 28 6.34 -3.03 6.31
N PHE A 29 6.61 -3.09 5.00
CA PHE A 29 7.05 -4.34 4.35
C PHE A 29 8.47 -4.26 3.80
N SER A 30 9.19 -3.18 4.07
CA SER A 30 10.49 -2.93 3.42
C SER A 30 11.57 -3.96 3.77
N ALA A 31 11.47 -4.60 4.93
CA ALA A 31 12.45 -5.60 5.36
C ALA A 31 12.17 -7.01 4.83
N LEU A 32 11.07 -7.20 4.09
CA LEU A 32 10.66 -8.51 3.60
C LEU A 32 11.16 -8.75 2.18
N ASP A 33 11.39 -10.01 1.83
CA ASP A 33 11.68 -10.37 0.44
C ASP A 33 10.44 -10.15 -0.42
N TYR A 34 10.63 -10.19 -1.73
CA TYR A 34 9.57 -9.83 -2.67
C TYR A 34 8.31 -10.69 -2.52
N GLN A 35 8.47 -12.01 -2.49
CA GLN A 35 7.32 -12.91 -2.43
C GLN A 35 6.57 -12.76 -1.10
N THR A 36 7.29 -12.69 0.00
CA THR A 36 6.71 -12.49 1.31
C THR A 36 5.98 -11.16 1.38
N ARG A 37 6.57 -10.12 0.79
CA ARG A 37 5.96 -8.79 0.74
C ARG A 37 4.62 -8.83 0.01
N LEU A 38 4.56 -9.53 -1.13
CA LEU A 38 3.30 -9.67 -1.87
C LEU A 38 2.22 -10.32 -1.03
N ASN A 39 2.57 -11.41 -0.35
CA ASN A 39 1.60 -12.18 0.44
C ASN A 39 1.13 -11.40 1.66
N VAL A 40 2.04 -10.79 2.40
CA VAL A 40 1.69 -10.03 3.61
C VAL A 40 0.90 -8.79 3.27
N SER A 41 1.30 -8.05 2.24
CA SER A 41 0.56 -6.84 1.85
C SER A 41 -0.84 -7.18 1.35
N ASN A 42 -0.99 -8.32 0.67
CA ASN A 42 -2.31 -8.78 0.24
C ASN A 42 -3.21 -9.08 1.44
N ASP A 43 -2.69 -9.80 2.43
CA ASP A 43 -3.45 -10.14 3.64
C ASP A 43 -3.84 -8.89 4.43
N ILE A 44 -2.90 -7.99 4.63
CA ILE A 44 -3.15 -6.76 5.39
C ILE A 44 -4.14 -5.86 4.67
N GLY A 45 -3.97 -5.68 3.36
CA GLY A 45 -4.90 -4.87 2.57
C GLY A 45 -6.33 -5.41 2.63
N THR A 46 -6.46 -6.73 2.56
CA THR A 46 -7.77 -7.39 2.66
C THR A 46 -8.39 -7.17 4.04
N ILE A 47 -7.61 -7.33 5.10
CA ILE A 47 -8.09 -7.12 6.47
C ILE A 47 -8.53 -5.67 6.68
N LEU A 48 -7.73 -4.71 6.23
CA LEU A 48 -8.07 -3.29 6.37
C LEU A 48 -9.42 -2.97 5.73
N ARG A 49 -9.70 -3.55 4.57
CA ARG A 49 -10.98 -3.32 3.89
C ARG A 49 -12.13 -4.01 4.60
N GLN A 50 -11.94 -5.24 5.06
CA GLN A 50 -12.97 -5.97 5.79
C GLN A 50 -13.35 -5.27 7.08
N GLU A 51 -12.38 -4.67 7.76
CA GLU A 51 -12.59 -3.98 9.02
C GLU A 51 -12.93 -2.50 8.84
N HIS A 52 -13.03 -2.02 7.61
CA HIS A 52 -13.35 -0.63 7.28
C HIS A 52 -12.44 0.37 8.00
N LYS A 53 -11.15 0.06 8.07
CA LYS A 53 -10.18 0.92 8.74
C LYS A 53 -9.63 1.98 7.78
N THR A 54 -9.34 3.14 8.35
CA THR A 54 -8.61 4.19 7.64
C THR A 54 -7.13 4.01 7.92
N ALA A 55 -6.33 3.97 6.87
CA ALA A 55 -4.89 3.76 7.01
C ALA A 55 -4.13 4.69 6.07
N ILE A 56 -2.98 5.14 6.54
CA ILE A 56 -2.01 5.87 5.74
C ILE A 56 -0.80 4.98 5.58
N LEU A 57 -0.48 4.63 4.35
CA LEU A 57 0.68 3.79 4.02
C LEU A 57 1.76 4.66 3.40
N VAL A 58 2.92 4.73 4.05
CA VAL A 58 4.07 5.44 3.51
C VAL A 58 4.99 4.40 2.88
N THR A 59 5.24 4.54 1.59
CA THR A 59 6.05 3.60 0.83
C THR A 59 6.69 4.28 -0.37
N HIS A 60 7.82 3.76 -0.82
CA HIS A 60 8.43 4.14 -2.09
C HIS A 60 8.18 3.10 -3.18
N ASP A 61 7.44 2.06 -2.87
CA ASP A 61 7.06 1.02 -3.83
C ASP A 61 5.74 1.39 -4.48
N LEU A 62 5.79 1.78 -5.74
CA LEU A 62 4.62 2.25 -6.49
C LEU A 62 3.55 1.16 -6.61
N SER A 63 3.96 -0.07 -6.86
CA SER A 63 3.03 -1.19 -6.99
C SER A 63 2.27 -1.43 -5.70
N GLU A 64 2.94 -1.30 -4.57
CA GLU A 64 2.34 -1.42 -3.25
C GLU A 64 1.29 -0.34 -3.03
N ALA A 65 1.66 0.90 -3.33
CA ALA A 65 0.75 2.04 -3.18
C ALA A 65 -0.52 1.87 -4.02
N ILE A 66 -0.37 1.45 -5.27
CA ILE A 66 -1.51 1.28 -6.18
C ILE A 66 -2.41 0.13 -5.75
N SER A 67 -1.80 -1.00 -5.35
CA SER A 67 -2.58 -2.19 -5.00
C SER A 67 -3.30 -2.06 -3.67
N MET A 68 -2.82 -1.23 -2.75
CA MET A 68 -3.38 -1.12 -1.42
C MET A 68 -4.20 0.15 -1.19
N GLY A 69 -3.90 1.23 -1.89
CA GLY A 69 -4.50 2.53 -1.61
C GLY A 69 -5.76 2.82 -2.40
N ASP A 70 -6.59 3.69 -1.86
CA ASP A 70 -7.72 4.29 -2.56
C ASP A 70 -7.31 5.59 -3.23
N ARG A 71 -6.29 6.24 -2.69
CA ARG A 71 -5.68 7.43 -3.25
C ARG A 71 -4.18 7.33 -3.05
N VAL A 72 -3.43 7.75 -4.04
CA VAL A 72 -1.98 7.83 -3.94
C VAL A 72 -1.59 9.29 -3.91
N ILE A 73 -0.88 9.68 -2.87
CA ILE A 73 -0.40 11.04 -2.71
C ILE A 73 1.09 11.03 -3.01
N VAL A 74 1.47 11.75 -4.06
CA VAL A 74 2.88 11.86 -4.45
C VAL A 74 3.45 13.12 -3.82
N LEU A 75 4.51 12.94 -3.05
CA LEU A 75 5.18 14.06 -2.39
C LEU A 75 6.36 14.52 -3.23
N SER A 76 6.64 15.82 -3.17
CA SER A 76 7.83 16.35 -3.81
C SER A 76 9.07 15.90 -3.07
N HIS A 77 10.18 15.85 -3.81
CA HIS A 77 11.45 15.44 -3.22
C HIS A 77 11.88 16.41 -2.11
N ARG A 78 11.86 17.70 -2.40
CA ARG A 78 12.20 18.79 -1.46
C ARG A 78 11.53 20.08 -1.90
N PRO A 79 10.94 20.86 -0.96
CA PRO A 79 10.56 20.45 0.40
C PRO A 79 9.43 19.44 0.33
N GLY A 80 9.21 18.64 1.31
CA GLY A 80 8.17 17.60 1.28
C GLY A 80 6.76 18.15 1.19
N THR A 81 6.32 18.56 0.01
CA THR A 81 4.98 19.06 -0.24
C THR A 81 4.22 18.10 -1.15
N ILE A 82 2.90 18.20 -1.13
CA ILE A 82 2.06 17.37 -2.01
C ILE A 82 2.24 17.83 -3.44
N ARG A 83 2.67 16.92 -4.31
CA ARG A 83 2.81 17.18 -5.73
C ARG A 83 1.55 16.78 -6.50
N SER A 84 1.00 15.62 -6.20
CA SER A 84 -0.17 15.11 -6.90
C SER A 84 -0.98 14.23 -5.98
N ILE A 85 -2.28 14.19 -6.19
CA ILE A 85 -3.19 13.26 -5.54
C ILE A 85 -3.90 12.51 -6.65
N ILE A 86 -3.70 11.19 -6.69
CA ILE A 86 -4.21 10.35 -7.77
C ILE A 86 -5.21 9.37 -7.18
N PRO A 87 -6.50 9.49 -7.52
CA PRO A 87 -7.50 8.52 -7.08
C PRO A 87 -7.29 7.19 -7.79
N ILE A 88 -7.43 6.11 -7.04
CA ILE A 88 -7.26 4.75 -7.54
C ILE A 88 -8.61 4.06 -7.44
N SER A 89 -9.07 3.53 -8.56
CA SER A 89 -10.36 2.83 -8.61
C SER A 89 -10.22 1.53 -9.39
N PHE A 90 -10.56 0.43 -8.74
CA PHE A 90 -10.65 -0.90 -9.36
C PHE A 90 -12.05 -1.46 -9.09
N ASP A 91 -12.38 -2.56 -9.73
CA ASP A 91 -13.63 -3.24 -9.45
C ASP A 91 -13.70 -3.62 -7.98
N PRO A 92 -14.87 -3.42 -7.33
CA PRO A 92 -15.02 -3.78 -5.92
C PRO A 92 -14.73 -5.26 -5.68
N GLY A 93 -14.09 -5.53 -4.57
CA GLY A 93 -13.81 -6.90 -4.17
C GLY A 93 -12.47 -7.46 -4.64
N LEU A 94 -11.74 -6.74 -5.48
CA LEU A 94 -10.41 -7.20 -5.87
C LEU A 94 -9.44 -7.08 -4.70
N THR A 95 -8.68 -8.16 -4.46
CA THR A 95 -7.60 -8.15 -3.48
C THR A 95 -6.40 -7.37 -4.05
N PRO A 96 -5.44 -6.95 -3.20
CA PRO A 96 -4.24 -6.29 -3.73
C PRO A 96 -3.51 -7.10 -4.80
N LEU A 97 -3.41 -8.41 -4.64
CA LEU A 97 -2.77 -9.25 -5.66
C LEU A 97 -3.55 -9.26 -6.97
N GLU A 98 -4.89 -9.32 -6.88
CA GLU A 98 -5.73 -9.32 -8.07
C GLU A 98 -5.65 -7.99 -8.81
N LYS A 99 -5.53 -6.89 -8.09
CA LYS A 99 -5.38 -5.56 -8.69
C LYS A 99 -4.12 -5.47 -9.54
N ARG A 100 -3.04 -6.15 -9.14
CA ARG A 100 -1.79 -6.15 -9.89
C ARG A 100 -1.92 -6.80 -11.26
N ASN A 101 -2.93 -7.67 -11.43
CA ASN A 101 -3.21 -8.33 -12.69
C ASN A 101 -4.35 -7.68 -13.49
N ASP A 102 -4.95 -6.63 -12.96
CA ASP A 102 -6.03 -5.91 -13.63
C ASP A 102 -5.44 -5.03 -14.74
N SER A 103 -6.19 -4.88 -15.83
CA SER A 103 -5.75 -4.13 -16.99
C SER A 103 -5.48 -2.65 -16.69
N HIS A 104 -6.11 -2.10 -15.66
CA HIS A 104 -5.93 -0.70 -15.29
C HIS A 104 -4.67 -0.46 -14.46
N PHE A 105 -4.08 -1.51 -13.90
CA PHE A 105 -2.91 -1.36 -13.02
C PHE A 105 -1.75 -0.67 -13.73
N LYS A 106 -1.46 -1.10 -14.95
CA LYS A 106 -0.35 -0.54 -15.72
C LYS A 106 -0.54 0.95 -16.00
N SER A 107 -1.77 1.37 -16.27
CA SER A 107 -2.07 2.78 -16.52
C SER A 107 -1.81 3.62 -15.27
N TYR A 108 -2.23 3.15 -14.11
CA TYR A 108 -1.93 3.84 -12.86
C TYR A 108 -0.43 3.87 -12.59
N PHE A 109 0.25 2.74 -12.81
CA PHE A 109 1.69 2.67 -12.58
C PHE A 109 2.42 3.70 -13.43
N ASN A 110 2.11 3.76 -14.72
CA ASN A 110 2.77 4.70 -15.62
C ASN A 110 2.50 6.15 -15.23
N LEU A 111 1.28 6.46 -14.86
CA LEU A 111 0.90 7.80 -14.43
C LEU A 111 1.66 8.23 -13.17
N ILE A 112 1.68 7.38 -12.18
CA ILE A 112 2.35 7.69 -10.90
C ILE A 112 3.86 7.72 -11.08
N TRP A 113 4.41 6.79 -11.85
CA TRP A 113 5.84 6.77 -12.16
C TRP A 113 6.28 8.08 -12.78
N LYS A 114 5.51 8.60 -13.73
CA LYS A 114 5.80 9.86 -14.39
C LYS A 114 5.81 11.02 -13.38
N GLU A 115 4.80 11.09 -12.51
CA GLU A 115 4.71 12.12 -11.48
C GLU A 115 5.85 12.00 -10.46
N PHE A 116 6.15 10.77 -10.05
CA PHE A 116 7.19 10.51 -9.06
C PHE A 116 8.58 10.90 -9.57
N ASN A 117 8.86 10.67 -10.85
CA ASN A 117 10.18 10.94 -11.43
C ASN A 117 10.37 12.36 -11.96
N GLN A 118 9.35 13.21 -11.89
CA GLN A 118 9.48 14.62 -12.25
C GLN A 118 10.01 15.48 -11.09
N ASN A 119 10.40 14.85 -10.00
CA ASN A 119 10.91 15.51 -8.80
C ASN A 119 12.40 15.82 -8.92
N GLU A 120 12.77 16.64 -9.85
CA GLU A 120 14.18 17.01 -9.99
C GLU A 120 14.43 18.48 -9.78
#